data_e8d85ef9663fad28a2ba40feffa6efb7
#
_entry.id   e8d85ef9663fad28a2ba40feffa6efb7
#
_cell.length_a   1.000
_cell.length_b   1.000
_cell.length_c   1.000
_cell.angle_alpha   90.00
_cell.angle_beta   90.00
_cell.angle_gamma   90.00
#
_symmetry.space_group_name_H-M   'P 1'
#
loop_
_entity.id
_entity.type
_entity.pdbx_description
1 polymer ?
#
loop_
_entity_poly.entity_id
_entity_poly.type
_entity_poly.pdbx_seq_one_letter_code
_entity_poly.pdbx_strand_id
1 'polypeptide(L)'
;LESALGGDRFDGDAVDQTGLVTNGTFALLGPAAFFRSDDGAKVGTAEQRLGSVAPAILDFDNPEDKEAAAAVIEDGAGELPFDPTLGNAHKVEATQETLLEHIAKGGVVMYPILGLAGAALLVALFKWIGLLFTRNPSQKRIRQLLSAVAEGNWEAAKEQVAKVGGPTGKMLSDGVAHLDKPRELIEEVMYERVLATRLKLQRLLPFIAICAASAPLLGLLGTVTGIINTFKLITVFGSGDVKTLSGGISEALITTEFGLIVAIPSLLLHAFLSRKAKGVVDGMEKAAVSFINQIAKRKSSESGCSGSNGTQCGEETHPSGEWTLEHNAEEAPAKK
;
A
#
# COMPACT_ATOMS: atom_id res chain seq x y z
N LEU A 1 40.66 -12.88 -43.60
CA LEU A 1 39.85 -13.98 -43.07
C LEU A 1 40.62 -14.82 -42.04
N GLU A 2 41.93 -15.07 -42.23
CA GLU A 2 42.77 -15.80 -41.26
C GLU A 2 42.98 -14.99 -40.00
N SER A 3 43.24 -13.67 -40.04
CA SER A 3 43.35 -12.82 -38.86
C SER A 3 42.05 -12.70 -38.09
N ALA A 4 40.89 -12.74 -38.75
CA ALA A 4 39.59 -12.70 -38.12
C ALA A 4 39.21 -14.01 -37.39
N LEU A 5 39.84 -15.13 -37.75
CA LEU A 5 39.57 -16.45 -37.13
C LEU A 5 40.73 -16.93 -36.26
N GLY A 6 41.97 -16.45 -36.54
CA GLY A 6 43.18 -16.91 -35.90
C GLY A 6 43.64 -16.15 -34.65
N GLY A 7 43.00 -15.02 -34.37
CA GLY A 7 43.35 -14.15 -33.23
C GLY A 7 44.56 -13.25 -33.48
N ASP A 8 44.31 -11.95 -33.64
CA ASP A 8 45.40 -10.94 -33.68
C ASP A 8 45.66 -10.43 -32.26
N ARG A 9 46.97 -10.24 -31.93
CA ARG A 9 47.42 -9.67 -30.69
C ARG A 9 48.12 -8.35 -30.94
N PHE A 10 47.81 -7.37 -30.10
CA PHE A 10 48.48 -6.07 -30.14
C PHE A 10 48.46 -5.41 -28.78
N ASP A 11 49.43 -4.59 -28.48
CA ASP A 11 49.49 -3.80 -27.27
C ASP A 11 48.72 -2.51 -27.46
N GLY A 12 48.04 -2.06 -26.41
CA GLY A 12 47.24 -0.85 -26.44
C GLY A 12 46.67 -0.47 -25.07
N ASP A 13 46.00 0.66 -25.06
CA ASP A 13 45.42 1.26 -23.87
C ASP A 13 43.95 0.92 -23.75
N ALA A 14 43.55 0.59 -22.55
CA ALA A 14 42.14 0.37 -22.22
C ALA A 14 41.75 1.10 -20.95
N VAL A 15 40.48 1.45 -20.81
CA VAL A 15 39.95 2.14 -19.64
C VAL A 15 39.25 1.11 -18.74
N ASP A 16 39.63 1.04 -17.48
CA ASP A 16 39.02 0.17 -16.52
C ASP A 16 37.65 0.71 -16.04
N GLN A 17 36.95 -0.03 -15.18
CA GLN A 17 35.66 0.37 -14.62
C GLN A 17 35.73 1.61 -13.73
N THR A 18 36.93 1.95 -13.20
CA THR A 18 37.18 3.13 -12.38
C THR A 18 37.54 4.39 -13.18
N GLY A 19 37.69 4.26 -14.52
CA GLY A 19 38.01 5.34 -15.41
C GLY A 19 39.54 5.54 -15.57
N LEU A 20 40.39 4.67 -15.04
CA LEU A 20 41.82 4.71 -15.20
C LEU A 20 42.23 4.04 -16.53
N VAL A 21 43.19 4.66 -17.22
CA VAL A 21 43.79 4.08 -18.43
C VAL A 21 44.87 3.10 -18.00
N THR A 22 44.80 1.87 -18.49
CA THR A 22 45.74 0.78 -18.20
C THR A 22 46.28 0.24 -19.51
N ASN A 23 47.58 0.08 -19.58
CA ASN A 23 48.28 -0.52 -20.74
C ASN A 23 48.24 -2.04 -20.62
N GLY A 24 48.16 -2.70 -21.76
CA GLY A 24 48.13 -4.15 -21.78
C GLY A 24 47.99 -4.71 -23.19
N THR A 25 47.81 -6.01 -23.28
CA THR A 25 47.73 -6.74 -24.53
C THR A 25 46.27 -7.08 -24.85
N PHE A 26 45.86 -6.78 -26.06
CA PHE A 26 44.58 -7.18 -26.64
C PHE A 26 44.75 -8.47 -27.43
N ALA A 27 43.75 -9.35 -27.36
CA ALA A 27 43.56 -10.49 -28.21
C ALA A 27 42.19 -10.41 -28.90
N LEU A 28 42.18 -10.35 -30.23
CA LEU A 28 40.95 -10.33 -31.02
C LEU A 28 40.63 -11.74 -31.52
N LEU A 29 39.46 -12.25 -31.14
CA LEU A 29 38.94 -13.54 -31.54
C LEU A 29 37.58 -13.36 -32.24
N GLY A 30 37.61 -13.25 -33.54
CA GLY A 30 36.40 -12.90 -34.32
C GLY A 30 35.85 -11.53 -33.90
N PRO A 31 34.59 -11.42 -33.46
CA PRO A 31 34.01 -10.16 -33.05
C PRO A 31 34.30 -9.80 -31.60
N ALA A 32 34.92 -10.67 -30.82
CA ALA A 32 35.22 -10.44 -29.39
C ALA A 32 36.65 -9.97 -29.22
N ALA A 33 36.83 -8.95 -28.36
CA ALA A 33 38.13 -8.44 -27.96
C ALA A 33 38.34 -8.75 -26.49
N PHE A 34 39.45 -9.36 -26.17
CA PHE A 34 39.90 -9.62 -24.78
C PHE A 34 41.09 -8.77 -24.46
N PHE A 35 41.20 -8.36 -23.21
CA PHE A 35 42.28 -7.52 -22.73
C PHE A 35 42.88 -8.08 -21.45
N ARG A 36 44.21 -8.01 -21.36
CA ARG A 36 44.95 -8.30 -20.14
C ARG A 36 45.94 -7.16 -19.88
N SER A 37 45.91 -6.62 -18.67
CA SER A 37 46.85 -5.59 -18.27
C SER A 37 48.27 -6.14 -18.08
N ASP A 38 49.30 -5.31 -18.27
CA ASP A 38 50.70 -5.70 -18.15
C ASP A 38 51.06 -6.20 -16.74
N ASP A 39 50.34 -5.71 -15.72
CA ASP A 39 50.50 -6.18 -14.32
C ASP A 39 49.70 -7.47 -14.02
N GLY A 40 48.92 -7.98 -14.99
CA GLY A 40 48.09 -9.14 -14.83
C GLY A 40 46.87 -8.96 -13.91
N ALA A 41 46.68 -7.78 -13.34
CA ALA A 41 45.61 -7.54 -12.34
C ALA A 41 44.22 -7.44 -12.98
N LYS A 42 44.14 -7.01 -14.24
CA LYS A 42 42.91 -6.79 -15.00
C LYS A 42 42.86 -7.71 -16.21
N VAL A 43 41.87 -8.60 -16.24
CA VAL A 43 41.63 -9.51 -17.36
C VAL A 43 40.14 -9.55 -17.62
N GLY A 44 39.74 -9.25 -18.87
CA GLY A 44 38.34 -9.18 -19.21
C GLY A 44 38.07 -8.99 -20.70
N THR A 45 36.80 -8.77 -21.03
CA THR A 45 36.40 -8.38 -22.38
C THR A 45 36.56 -6.88 -22.59
N ALA A 46 37.03 -6.50 -23.78
CA ALA A 46 37.17 -5.09 -24.15
C ALA A 46 36.00 -4.67 -25.06
N GLU A 47 35.30 -3.63 -24.66
CA GLU A 47 34.17 -3.08 -25.43
C GLU A 47 34.39 -1.63 -25.81
N GLN A 48 34.09 -1.28 -27.07
CA GLN A 48 34.10 0.13 -27.49
C GLN A 48 32.85 0.82 -26.96
N ARG A 49 33.03 1.84 -26.12
CA ARG A 49 31.93 2.70 -25.62
C ARG A 49 31.78 3.92 -26.53
N LEU A 50 30.53 4.31 -26.76
CA LEU A 50 30.21 5.55 -27.48
C LEU A 50 30.81 6.75 -26.77
N GLY A 51 31.64 7.55 -27.49
CA GLY A 51 32.29 8.73 -26.95
C GLY A 51 33.63 8.48 -26.25
N SER A 52 34.11 7.25 -26.13
CA SER A 52 35.45 6.92 -25.65
C SER A 52 36.38 6.59 -26.82
N VAL A 53 37.60 7.12 -26.79
CA VAL A 53 38.67 6.82 -27.75
C VAL A 53 39.27 5.45 -27.45
N ALA A 54 39.43 5.11 -26.18
CA ALA A 54 39.95 3.82 -25.72
C ALA A 54 38.79 2.88 -25.34
N PRO A 55 38.90 1.58 -25.60
CA PRO A 55 37.91 0.58 -25.21
C PRO A 55 37.87 0.44 -23.70
N ALA A 56 36.68 0.15 -23.15
CA ALA A 56 36.49 -0.13 -21.74
C ALA A 56 36.62 -1.62 -21.43
N ILE A 57 37.27 -1.95 -20.31
CA ILE A 57 37.45 -3.32 -19.85
C ILE A 57 36.25 -3.69 -18.98
N LEU A 58 35.67 -4.85 -19.27
CA LEU A 58 34.74 -5.56 -18.39
C LEU A 58 35.51 -6.73 -17.78
N ASP A 59 35.95 -6.57 -16.52
CA ASP A 59 36.67 -7.60 -15.79
C ASP A 59 35.80 -8.83 -15.58
N PHE A 60 36.38 -10.04 -15.68
CA PHE A 60 35.71 -11.25 -15.28
C PHE A 60 35.62 -11.33 -13.75
N ASP A 61 34.44 -11.64 -13.21
CA ASP A 61 34.24 -11.78 -11.76
C ASP A 61 34.78 -13.11 -11.22
N ASN A 62 34.74 -14.15 -12.06
CA ASN A 62 35.20 -15.49 -11.68
C ASN A 62 36.73 -15.62 -11.88
N PRO A 63 37.51 -16.01 -10.85
CA PRO A 63 38.95 -16.21 -10.96
C PRO A 63 39.34 -17.24 -12.01
N GLU A 64 38.58 -18.32 -12.20
CA GLU A 64 38.84 -19.37 -13.20
C GLU A 64 38.77 -18.83 -14.62
N ASP A 65 37.78 -17.94 -14.88
CA ASP A 65 37.61 -17.31 -16.19
C ASP A 65 38.75 -16.29 -16.46
N LYS A 66 39.26 -15.61 -15.42
CA LYS A 66 40.41 -14.72 -15.52
C LYS A 66 41.68 -15.48 -15.91
N GLU A 67 41.96 -16.57 -15.23
CA GLU A 67 43.12 -17.42 -15.52
C GLU A 67 43.04 -18.03 -16.92
N ALA A 68 41.88 -18.54 -17.31
CA ALA A 68 41.65 -19.10 -18.63
C ALA A 68 41.83 -18.05 -19.74
N ALA A 69 41.24 -16.85 -19.60
CA ALA A 69 41.40 -15.77 -20.55
C ALA A 69 42.85 -15.27 -20.61
N ALA A 70 43.53 -15.14 -19.47
CA ALA A 70 44.94 -14.74 -19.42
C ALA A 70 45.83 -15.70 -20.18
N ALA A 71 45.64 -17.03 -19.99
CA ALA A 71 46.41 -18.08 -20.68
C ALA A 71 46.20 -18.00 -22.22
N VAL A 72 44.96 -17.75 -22.65
CA VAL A 72 44.69 -17.61 -24.11
C VAL A 72 45.34 -16.33 -24.65
N ILE A 73 45.39 -15.25 -23.90
CA ILE A 73 46.03 -13.99 -24.34
C ILE A 73 47.56 -14.15 -24.37
N GLU A 74 48.18 -14.89 -23.43
CA GLU A 74 49.64 -15.13 -23.37
C GLU A 74 50.09 -16.21 -24.33
N ASP A 75 49.54 -17.41 -24.24
CA ASP A 75 50.02 -18.59 -24.92
C ASP A 75 49.33 -18.83 -26.25
N GLY A 76 48.13 -18.26 -26.51
CA GLY A 76 47.37 -18.45 -27.69
C GLY A 76 46.60 -19.75 -27.76
N ALA A 77 46.54 -20.47 -26.67
CA ALA A 77 45.85 -21.76 -26.56
C ALA A 77 45.19 -21.85 -25.16
N GLY A 78 43.99 -22.41 -25.10
CA GLY A 78 43.25 -22.57 -23.87
C GLY A 78 41.74 -22.56 -24.09
N GLU A 79 41.00 -22.64 -23.00
CA GLU A 79 39.54 -22.48 -23.01
C GLU A 79 39.23 -21.00 -22.70
N LEU A 80 38.42 -20.39 -23.55
CA LEU A 80 38.04 -18.98 -23.38
C LEU A 80 36.60 -18.90 -22.91
N PRO A 81 36.31 -18.14 -21.84
CA PRO A 81 34.94 -17.84 -21.46
C PRO A 81 34.27 -16.98 -22.54
N PHE A 82 33.55 -17.62 -23.43
CA PHE A 82 32.90 -16.94 -24.56
C PHE A 82 31.45 -16.60 -24.22
N ASP A 83 31.15 -15.30 -24.15
CA ASP A 83 29.78 -14.83 -24.11
C ASP A 83 29.15 -14.76 -25.49
N PRO A 84 28.18 -15.64 -25.86
CA PRO A 84 27.54 -15.64 -27.17
C PRO A 84 26.74 -14.36 -27.43
N THR A 85 26.47 -13.53 -26.38
CA THR A 85 25.76 -12.26 -26.53
C THR A 85 26.68 -11.09 -26.84
N LEU A 86 28.01 -11.31 -26.93
CA LEU A 86 29.04 -10.32 -27.17
C LEU A 86 29.00 -9.15 -26.16
N GLY A 87 28.90 -9.49 -24.87
CA GLY A 87 28.83 -8.51 -23.78
C GLY A 87 27.46 -7.92 -23.49
N ASN A 88 26.44 -8.21 -24.29
CA ASN A 88 25.10 -7.69 -24.03
C ASN A 88 24.47 -8.25 -22.75
N ALA A 89 24.80 -9.49 -22.36
CA ALA A 89 24.36 -10.07 -21.10
C ALA A 89 24.90 -9.27 -19.90
N HIS A 90 26.20 -8.97 -19.91
CA HIS A 90 26.83 -8.12 -18.87
C HIS A 90 26.27 -6.70 -18.84
N LYS A 91 25.93 -6.12 -20.01
CA LYS A 91 25.27 -4.80 -20.06
C LYS A 91 23.90 -4.82 -19.40
N VAL A 92 23.13 -5.89 -19.60
CA VAL A 92 21.83 -6.07 -18.95
C VAL A 92 22.01 -6.31 -17.45
N GLU A 93 22.98 -7.11 -17.03
CA GLU A 93 23.29 -7.35 -15.62
C GLU A 93 23.75 -6.07 -14.91
N ALA A 94 24.60 -5.29 -15.54
CA ALA A 94 25.05 -3.98 -15.04
C ALA A 94 23.92 -2.94 -14.92
N THR A 95 22.75 -3.18 -15.51
CA THR A 95 21.54 -2.35 -15.34
C THR A 95 20.63 -2.82 -14.21
N GLN A 96 20.94 -3.96 -13.58
CA GLN A 96 20.17 -4.42 -12.40
C GLN A 96 20.53 -3.56 -11.21
N GLU A 97 19.55 -2.81 -10.74
CA GLU A 97 19.68 -1.90 -9.60
C GLU A 97 19.10 -2.51 -8.35
N THR A 98 19.74 -2.29 -7.21
CA THR A 98 19.16 -2.61 -5.92
C THR A 98 18.02 -1.65 -5.60
N LEU A 99 17.02 -2.08 -4.80
CA LEU A 99 15.89 -1.23 -4.38
C LEU A 99 16.34 0.08 -3.73
N LEU A 100 17.46 0.06 -2.99
CA LEU A 100 18.00 1.26 -2.34
C LEU A 100 18.60 2.23 -3.36
N GLU A 101 19.31 1.75 -4.36
CA GLU A 101 19.84 2.57 -5.46
C GLU A 101 18.69 3.15 -6.29
N HIS A 102 17.66 2.36 -6.55
CA HIS A 102 16.47 2.81 -7.26
C HIS A 102 15.78 3.96 -6.50
N ILE A 103 15.62 3.85 -5.17
CA ILE A 103 15.09 4.93 -4.32
C ILE A 103 16.01 6.16 -4.37
N ALA A 104 17.32 5.96 -4.28
CA ALA A 104 18.28 7.08 -4.30
C ALA A 104 18.25 7.88 -5.61
N LYS A 105 17.97 7.23 -6.73
CA LYS A 105 17.80 7.86 -8.05
C LYS A 105 16.54 8.73 -8.18
N GLY A 106 15.56 8.59 -7.29
CA GLY A 106 14.33 9.40 -7.31
C GLY A 106 14.49 10.86 -6.87
N GLY A 107 15.72 11.33 -6.60
CA GLY A 107 16.02 12.73 -6.33
C GLY A 107 15.36 13.31 -5.07
N VAL A 108 15.28 14.66 -5.03
CA VAL A 108 14.83 15.40 -3.84
C VAL A 108 13.35 15.17 -3.52
N VAL A 109 12.52 14.93 -4.52
CA VAL A 109 11.07 14.72 -4.34
C VAL A 109 10.77 13.37 -3.66
N MET A 110 11.70 12.42 -3.68
CA MET A 110 11.55 11.12 -3.02
C MET A 110 11.41 11.26 -1.49
N TYR A 111 12.12 12.20 -0.85
CA TYR A 111 12.05 12.39 0.61
C TYR A 111 10.65 12.71 1.12
N PRO A 112 9.91 13.69 0.58
CA PRO A 112 8.53 13.94 1.00
C PRO A 112 7.58 12.77 0.68
N ILE A 113 7.77 12.02 -0.42
CA ILE A 113 6.96 10.84 -0.73
C ILE A 113 7.16 9.76 0.35
N LEU A 114 8.41 9.44 0.70
CA LEU A 114 8.74 8.48 1.76
C LEU A 114 8.28 8.96 3.13
N GLY A 115 8.36 10.27 3.40
CA GLY A 115 7.83 10.88 4.62
C GLY A 115 6.32 10.67 4.76
N LEU A 116 5.56 10.92 3.69
CA LEU A 116 4.11 10.65 3.67
C LEU A 116 3.79 9.16 3.83
N ALA A 117 4.57 8.29 3.17
CA ALA A 117 4.42 6.84 3.30
C ALA A 117 4.61 6.38 4.75
N GLY A 118 5.69 6.82 5.40
CA GLY A 118 5.98 6.53 6.80
C GLY A 118 4.91 7.05 7.75
N ALA A 119 4.46 8.30 7.55
CA ALA A 119 3.41 8.90 8.36
C ALA A 119 2.06 8.16 8.20
N ALA A 120 1.67 7.84 6.97
CA ALA A 120 0.45 7.08 6.69
C ALA A 120 0.50 5.68 7.31
N LEU A 121 1.65 4.99 7.19
CA LEU A 121 1.85 3.66 7.77
C LEU A 121 1.78 3.68 9.29
N LEU A 122 2.46 4.63 9.95
CA LEU A 122 2.44 4.78 11.41
C LEU A 122 1.02 5.05 11.94
N VAL A 123 0.30 5.98 11.32
CA VAL A 123 -1.08 6.28 11.70
C VAL A 123 -1.99 5.08 11.46
N ALA A 124 -1.83 4.39 10.33
CA ALA A 124 -2.61 3.21 10.01
C ALA A 124 -2.36 2.06 10.99
N LEU A 125 -1.09 1.81 11.34
CA LEU A 125 -0.71 0.78 12.31
C LEU A 125 -1.28 1.09 13.70
N PHE A 126 -1.17 2.35 14.16
CA PHE A 126 -1.75 2.79 15.42
C PHE A 126 -3.28 2.59 15.45
N LYS A 127 -3.96 2.96 14.36
CA LYS A 127 -5.41 2.75 14.22
C LYS A 127 -5.79 1.28 14.12
N TRP A 128 -5.00 0.49 13.41
CA TRP A 128 -5.21 -0.96 13.31
C TRP A 128 -5.20 -1.61 14.69
N ILE A 129 -4.16 -1.34 15.48
CA ILE A 129 -4.03 -1.84 16.86
C ILE A 129 -5.23 -1.39 17.71
N GLY A 130 -5.59 -0.10 17.66
CA GLY A 130 -6.76 0.42 18.37
C GLY A 130 -8.08 -0.27 17.99
N LEU A 131 -8.28 -0.56 16.71
CA LEU A 131 -9.47 -1.26 16.22
C LEU A 131 -9.46 -2.76 16.52
N LEU A 132 -8.29 -3.40 16.66
CA LEU A 132 -8.19 -4.79 17.09
C LEU A 132 -8.68 -4.99 18.53
N PHE A 133 -8.39 -4.04 19.43
CA PHE A 133 -8.89 -4.04 20.81
C PHE A 133 -10.37 -3.69 20.90
N THR A 134 -10.97 -3.12 19.85
CA THR A 134 -12.39 -2.77 19.82
C THR A 134 -13.20 -3.99 19.34
N ARG A 135 -13.52 -4.90 20.28
CA ARG A 135 -14.33 -6.09 19.98
C ARG A 135 -15.79 -5.69 19.78
N ASN A 136 -16.38 -6.13 18.68
CA ASN A 136 -17.83 -6.12 18.53
C ASN A 136 -18.43 -7.16 19.48
N PRO A 137 -19.43 -6.80 20.28
CA PRO A 137 -20.08 -7.73 21.19
C PRO A 137 -20.78 -8.83 20.40
N SER A 138 -20.78 -10.04 20.96
CA SER A 138 -21.52 -11.16 20.37
C SER A 138 -23.02 -10.86 20.38
N GLN A 139 -23.69 -11.10 19.26
CA GLN A 139 -25.14 -10.97 19.11
C GLN A 139 -25.92 -11.76 20.18
N LYS A 140 -25.35 -12.88 20.65
CA LYS A 140 -25.95 -13.69 21.74
C LYS A 140 -26.01 -12.90 23.05
N ARG A 141 -24.96 -12.15 23.42
CA ARG A 141 -24.93 -11.34 24.65
C ARG A 141 -25.90 -10.16 24.60
N ILE A 142 -26.01 -9.51 23.43
CA ILE A 142 -26.99 -8.45 23.23
C ILE A 142 -28.42 -9.00 23.39
N ARG A 143 -28.75 -10.18 22.81
CA ARG A 143 -30.05 -10.81 22.97
C ARG A 143 -30.36 -11.19 24.42
N GLN A 144 -29.40 -11.72 25.16
CA GLN A 144 -29.56 -12.05 26.59
C GLN A 144 -29.81 -10.79 27.43
N LEU A 145 -29.16 -9.68 27.13
CA LEU A 145 -29.46 -8.41 27.77
C LEU A 145 -30.88 -7.94 27.43
N LEU A 146 -31.27 -8.00 26.15
CA LEU A 146 -32.59 -7.58 25.70
C LEU A 146 -33.70 -8.42 26.33
N SER A 147 -33.49 -9.74 26.53
CA SER A 147 -34.45 -10.61 27.22
C SER A 147 -34.58 -10.23 28.72
N ALA A 148 -33.46 -9.97 29.40
CA ALA A 148 -33.50 -9.52 30.81
C ALA A 148 -34.25 -8.18 30.97
N VAL A 149 -34.06 -7.24 30.00
CA VAL A 149 -34.78 -5.97 29.96
C VAL A 149 -36.28 -6.18 29.69
N ALA A 150 -36.65 -7.10 28.81
CA ALA A 150 -38.05 -7.47 28.53
C ALA A 150 -38.75 -8.03 29.75
N GLU A 151 -38.08 -8.90 30.51
CA GLU A 151 -38.59 -9.54 31.73
C GLU A 151 -38.61 -8.57 32.93
N GLY A 152 -38.01 -7.40 32.82
CA GLY A 152 -37.92 -6.40 33.89
C GLY A 152 -36.93 -6.73 35.00
N ASN A 153 -36.07 -7.68 34.77
CA ASN A 153 -35.06 -8.08 35.74
C ASN A 153 -33.80 -7.15 35.59
N TRP A 154 -33.86 -6.05 36.32
CA TRP A 154 -32.80 -5.02 36.24
C TRP A 154 -31.43 -5.47 36.77
N GLU A 155 -31.43 -6.37 37.76
CA GLU A 155 -30.23 -6.99 38.30
C GLU A 155 -29.55 -7.86 37.25
N ALA A 156 -30.32 -8.72 36.57
CA ALA A 156 -29.83 -9.53 35.48
C ALA A 156 -29.38 -8.66 34.31
N ALA A 157 -30.08 -7.57 33.99
CA ALA A 157 -29.70 -6.65 32.94
C ALA A 157 -28.34 -5.98 33.24
N LYS A 158 -28.09 -5.52 34.47
CA LYS A 158 -26.81 -4.97 34.93
C LYS A 158 -25.67 -5.99 34.84
N GLU A 159 -25.93 -7.23 35.25
CA GLU A 159 -24.95 -8.32 35.13
C GLU A 159 -24.60 -8.64 33.69
N GLN A 160 -25.61 -8.74 32.81
CA GLN A 160 -25.39 -9.04 31.39
C GLN A 160 -24.66 -7.89 30.67
N VAL A 161 -24.96 -6.63 30.96
CA VAL A 161 -24.26 -5.48 30.39
C VAL A 161 -22.78 -5.50 30.73
N ALA A 162 -22.41 -5.87 31.97
CA ALA A 162 -21.00 -5.98 32.37
C ALA A 162 -20.21 -7.01 31.52
N LYS A 163 -20.93 -8.04 31.00
CA LYS A 163 -20.35 -9.05 30.10
C LYS A 163 -20.27 -8.60 28.64
N VAL A 164 -20.96 -7.50 28.28
CA VAL A 164 -20.92 -6.89 26.94
C VAL A 164 -19.75 -5.92 26.90
N GLY A 165 -18.60 -6.39 26.42
CA GLY A 165 -17.40 -5.56 26.34
C GLY A 165 -17.44 -4.52 25.20
N GLY A 166 -16.43 -3.61 25.22
CA GLY A 166 -16.22 -2.63 24.15
C GLY A 166 -17.14 -1.41 24.22
N PRO A 167 -17.18 -0.60 23.14
CA PRO A 167 -17.96 0.64 23.10
C PRO A 167 -19.47 0.41 23.24
N THR A 168 -19.98 -0.66 22.63
CA THR A 168 -21.39 -1.05 22.72
C THR A 168 -21.78 -1.39 24.16
N GLY A 169 -20.92 -2.10 24.91
CA GLY A 169 -21.17 -2.40 26.32
C GLY A 169 -21.25 -1.14 27.17
N LYS A 170 -20.37 -0.17 26.95
CA LYS A 170 -20.42 1.12 27.65
C LYS A 170 -21.70 1.90 27.36
N MET A 171 -22.10 1.95 26.09
CA MET A 171 -23.36 2.60 25.67
C MET A 171 -24.58 1.94 26.33
N LEU A 172 -24.64 0.62 26.31
CA LEU A 172 -25.75 -0.13 26.93
C LEU A 172 -25.72 0.01 28.46
N SER A 173 -24.54 0.10 29.09
CA SER A 173 -24.40 0.37 30.53
C SER A 173 -24.98 1.73 30.93
N ASP A 174 -24.70 2.77 30.10
CA ASP A 174 -25.27 4.09 30.33
C ASP A 174 -26.80 4.07 30.15
N GLY A 175 -27.31 3.33 29.14
CA GLY A 175 -28.75 3.13 28.96
C GLY A 175 -29.42 2.42 30.14
N VAL A 176 -28.79 1.35 30.67
CA VAL A 176 -29.30 0.60 31.83
C VAL A 176 -29.24 1.45 33.10
N ALA A 177 -28.26 2.33 33.24
CA ALA A 177 -28.16 3.24 34.43
C ALA A 177 -29.27 4.30 34.45
N HIS A 178 -29.92 4.60 33.33
CA HIS A 178 -30.97 5.60 33.18
C HIS A 178 -32.37 5.01 32.96
N LEU A 179 -32.56 3.73 33.25
CA LEU A 179 -33.87 3.05 33.04
C LEU A 179 -35.06 3.70 33.77
N ASP A 180 -34.79 4.38 34.89
CA ASP A 180 -35.80 5.11 35.68
C ASP A 180 -36.25 6.44 35.05
N LYS A 181 -35.56 6.85 33.98
CA LYS A 181 -35.78 8.13 33.30
C LYS A 181 -36.77 8.01 32.12
N PRO A 182 -37.29 9.14 31.62
CA PRO A 182 -38.07 9.12 30.38
C PRO A 182 -37.31 8.49 29.24
N ARG A 183 -38.03 7.87 28.31
CA ARG A 183 -37.46 7.18 27.11
C ARG A 183 -36.56 8.11 26.31
N GLU A 184 -37.01 9.36 26.14
CA GLU A 184 -36.31 10.39 25.37
C GLU A 184 -34.90 10.65 25.93
N LEU A 185 -34.76 10.70 27.24
CA LEU A 185 -33.47 10.88 27.90
C LEU A 185 -32.55 9.67 27.72
N ILE A 186 -33.08 8.47 27.77
CA ILE A 186 -32.29 7.25 27.55
C ILE A 186 -31.76 7.24 26.11
N GLU A 187 -32.61 7.58 25.14
CA GLU A 187 -32.25 7.68 23.73
C GLU A 187 -31.16 8.73 23.53
N GLU A 188 -31.28 9.90 24.11
CA GLU A 188 -30.29 10.99 24.04
C GLU A 188 -28.92 10.57 24.60
N VAL A 189 -28.88 9.99 25.78
CA VAL A 189 -27.63 9.51 26.42
C VAL A 189 -26.95 8.44 25.59
N MET A 190 -27.73 7.50 25.04
CA MET A 190 -27.17 6.45 24.18
C MET A 190 -26.66 7.01 22.85
N TYR A 191 -27.39 7.96 22.25
CA TYR A 191 -26.98 8.62 21.01
C TYR A 191 -25.73 9.45 21.19
N GLU A 192 -25.60 10.20 22.30
CA GLU A 192 -24.37 10.92 22.64
C GLU A 192 -23.16 9.96 22.68
N ARG A 193 -23.33 8.78 23.27
CA ARG A 193 -22.26 7.77 23.34
C ARG A 193 -21.89 7.22 21.97
N VAL A 194 -22.86 6.98 21.10
CA VAL A 194 -22.63 6.58 19.72
C VAL A 194 -21.84 7.65 18.98
N LEU A 195 -22.26 8.91 19.07
CA LEU A 195 -21.61 10.04 18.41
C LEU A 195 -20.17 10.23 18.90
N ALA A 196 -19.95 10.22 20.22
CA ALA A 196 -18.61 10.33 20.81
C ALA A 196 -17.68 9.18 20.33
N THR A 197 -18.21 7.96 20.25
CA THR A 197 -17.46 6.82 19.75
C THR A 197 -17.17 6.94 18.25
N ARG A 198 -18.13 7.38 17.45
CA ARG A 198 -17.97 7.63 16.03
C ARG A 198 -16.84 8.63 15.75
N LEU A 199 -16.85 9.77 16.44
CA LEU A 199 -15.79 10.78 16.32
C LEU A 199 -14.41 10.22 16.71
N LYS A 200 -14.34 9.44 17.78
CA LYS A 200 -13.08 8.81 18.22
C LYS A 200 -12.55 7.78 17.20
N LEU A 201 -13.43 6.96 16.64
CA LEU A 201 -13.04 5.93 15.67
C LEU A 201 -12.65 6.54 14.33
N GLN A 202 -13.34 7.58 13.87
CA GLN A 202 -13.09 8.24 12.59
C GLN A 202 -11.90 9.21 12.64
N ARG A 203 -11.50 9.65 13.83
CA ARG A 203 -10.34 10.55 14.00
C ARG A 203 -9.09 9.91 13.37
N LEU A 204 -8.31 10.68 12.65
CA LEU A 204 -7.08 10.28 11.93
C LEU A 204 -7.29 9.44 10.66
N LEU A 205 -8.45 8.89 10.37
CA LEU A 205 -8.69 8.20 9.09
C LEU A 205 -8.57 9.15 7.89
N PRO A 206 -9.11 10.41 7.95
CA PRO A 206 -8.94 11.37 6.87
C PRO A 206 -7.47 11.68 6.57
N PHE A 207 -6.59 11.65 7.58
CA PHE A 207 -5.17 11.88 7.38
C PHE A 207 -4.54 10.83 6.44
N ILE A 208 -4.87 9.55 6.62
CA ILE A 208 -4.39 8.48 5.72
C ILE A 208 -4.89 8.71 4.30
N ALA A 209 -6.15 9.13 4.13
CA ALA A 209 -6.72 9.45 2.83
C ALA A 209 -6.00 10.62 2.15
N ILE A 210 -5.67 11.68 2.91
CA ILE A 210 -4.93 12.83 2.40
C ILE A 210 -3.53 12.42 1.96
N CYS A 211 -2.79 11.64 2.79
CA CYS A 211 -1.48 11.12 2.41
C CYS A 211 -1.54 10.32 1.11
N ALA A 212 -2.52 9.42 1.00
CA ALA A 212 -2.72 8.60 -0.18
C ALA A 212 -3.05 9.40 -1.44
N ALA A 213 -3.85 10.47 -1.31
CA ALA A 213 -4.19 11.35 -2.43
C ALA A 213 -3.02 12.28 -2.82
N SER A 214 -2.19 12.68 -1.86
CA SER A 214 -1.06 13.60 -2.09
C SER A 214 0.16 12.90 -2.69
N ALA A 215 0.36 11.59 -2.41
CA ALA A 215 1.53 10.87 -2.90
C ALA A 215 1.66 10.84 -4.44
N PRO A 216 0.60 10.58 -5.24
CA PRO A 216 0.68 10.64 -6.68
C PRO A 216 0.92 12.07 -7.21
N LEU A 217 0.39 13.10 -6.51
CA LEU A 217 0.62 14.49 -6.88
C LEU A 217 2.07 14.91 -6.68
N LEU A 218 2.72 14.41 -5.62
CA LEU A 218 4.16 14.57 -5.44
C LEU A 218 4.95 13.80 -6.50
N GLY A 219 4.52 12.61 -6.90
CA GLY A 219 5.09 11.87 -8.02
C GLY A 219 5.02 12.69 -9.32
N LEU A 220 3.86 13.28 -9.61
CA LEU A 220 3.70 14.17 -10.75
C LEU A 220 4.59 15.41 -10.66
N LEU A 221 4.73 16.01 -9.48
CA LEU A 221 5.68 17.09 -9.25
C LEU A 221 7.11 16.65 -9.57
N GLY A 222 7.48 15.42 -9.19
CA GLY A 222 8.76 14.82 -9.52
C GLY A 222 9.02 14.73 -11.01
N THR A 223 8.02 14.34 -11.82
CA THR A 223 8.18 14.30 -13.28
C THR A 223 8.38 15.70 -13.86
N VAL A 224 7.64 16.68 -13.40
CA VAL A 224 7.81 18.07 -13.87
C VAL A 224 9.19 18.62 -13.53
N THR A 225 9.64 18.42 -12.29
CA THR A 225 10.97 18.89 -11.86
C THR A 225 12.10 18.15 -12.56
N GLY A 226 11.99 16.82 -12.74
CA GLY A 226 12.98 16.02 -13.45
C GLY A 226 13.11 16.41 -14.92
N ILE A 227 12.01 16.63 -15.62
CA ILE A 227 12.01 17.10 -17.02
C ILE A 227 12.61 18.51 -17.11
N ILE A 228 12.26 19.45 -16.21
CA ILE A 228 12.83 20.78 -16.18
C ILE A 228 14.36 20.69 -16.01
N ASN A 229 14.85 19.85 -15.10
CA ASN A 229 16.28 19.66 -14.89
C ASN A 229 16.96 19.06 -16.14
N THR A 230 16.33 18.10 -16.80
CA THR A 230 16.82 17.52 -18.06
C THR A 230 16.99 18.60 -19.13
N PHE A 231 16.00 19.48 -19.32
CA PHE A 231 16.14 20.59 -20.28
C PHE A 231 17.22 21.59 -19.90
N LYS A 232 17.41 21.87 -18.61
CA LYS A 232 18.54 22.72 -18.16
C LYS A 232 19.89 22.07 -18.52
N LEU A 233 20.04 20.78 -18.33
CA LEU A 233 21.26 20.07 -18.71
C LEU A 233 21.49 20.09 -20.22
N ILE A 234 20.46 19.95 -21.04
CA ILE A 234 20.54 20.10 -22.50
C ILE A 234 21.02 21.48 -22.89
N THR A 235 20.59 22.55 -22.23
CA THR A 235 21.00 23.92 -22.55
C THR A 235 22.46 24.19 -22.18
N VAL A 236 23.00 23.50 -21.17
CA VAL A 236 24.38 23.68 -20.69
C VAL A 236 25.38 22.78 -21.45
N PHE A 237 25.04 21.50 -21.60
CA PHE A 237 25.94 20.47 -22.13
C PHE A 237 25.62 20.08 -23.60
N GLY A 238 24.52 20.57 -24.17
CA GLY A 238 24.02 20.15 -25.46
C GLY A 238 23.33 18.77 -25.40
N SER A 239 22.83 18.30 -26.54
CA SER A 239 22.13 17.01 -26.65
C SER A 239 23.08 15.81 -26.76
N GLY A 240 24.39 16.01 -26.67
CA GLY A 240 25.39 14.95 -26.91
C GLY A 240 25.60 13.98 -25.74
N ASP A 241 25.25 14.36 -24.52
CA ASP A 241 25.39 13.48 -23.35
C ASP A 241 24.10 12.69 -23.05
N VAL A 242 23.97 11.58 -23.76
CA VAL A 242 22.81 10.67 -23.63
C VAL A 242 22.67 10.12 -22.20
N LYS A 243 23.78 9.92 -21.47
CA LYS A 243 23.78 9.35 -20.11
C LYS A 243 23.16 10.32 -19.13
N THR A 244 23.55 11.57 -19.15
CA THR A 244 23.01 12.63 -18.28
C THR A 244 21.53 12.91 -18.57
N LEU A 245 21.14 12.91 -19.86
CA LEU A 245 19.75 13.04 -20.28
C LEU A 245 18.87 11.89 -19.76
N SER A 246 19.33 10.65 -19.97
CA SER A 246 18.63 9.46 -19.51
C SER A 246 18.45 9.45 -18.00
N GLY A 247 19.45 9.92 -17.24
CA GLY A 247 19.38 10.04 -15.79
C GLY A 247 18.25 10.93 -15.29
N GLY A 248 18.10 12.12 -15.88
CA GLY A 248 17.03 13.07 -15.48
C GLY A 248 15.62 12.57 -15.83
N ILE A 249 15.47 11.87 -16.96
CA ILE A 249 14.21 11.23 -17.33
C ILE A 249 13.89 10.06 -16.38
N SER A 250 14.89 9.25 -16.05
CA SER A 250 14.76 8.13 -15.11
C SER A 250 14.33 8.63 -13.72
N GLU A 251 14.95 9.68 -13.18
CA GLU A 251 14.57 10.34 -11.92
C GLU A 251 13.08 10.72 -11.92
N ALA A 252 12.62 11.34 -13.02
CA ALA A 252 11.24 11.74 -13.18
C ALA A 252 10.26 10.56 -13.12
N LEU A 253 10.56 9.46 -13.81
CA LEU A 253 9.69 8.27 -13.86
C LEU A 253 9.65 7.52 -12.53
N ILE A 254 10.80 7.38 -11.87
CA ILE A 254 10.95 6.72 -10.56
C ILE A 254 10.08 7.42 -9.49
N THR A 255 10.07 8.75 -9.47
CA THR A 255 9.24 9.49 -8.48
C THR A 255 7.74 9.22 -8.65
N THR A 256 7.27 9.09 -9.89
CA THR A 256 5.86 8.75 -10.15
C THR A 256 5.54 7.31 -9.77
N GLU A 257 6.43 6.39 -10.06
CA GLU A 257 6.31 4.98 -9.66
C GLU A 257 6.15 4.87 -8.15
N PHE A 258 7.04 5.47 -7.35
CA PHE A 258 6.94 5.45 -5.89
C PHE A 258 5.72 6.20 -5.37
N GLY A 259 5.31 7.28 -6.02
CA GLY A 259 4.06 7.97 -5.70
C GLY A 259 2.85 7.03 -5.74
N LEU A 260 2.77 6.18 -6.76
CA LEU A 260 1.71 5.19 -6.93
C LEU A 260 1.86 3.99 -5.98
N ILE A 261 3.09 3.49 -5.78
CA ILE A 261 3.40 2.41 -4.83
C ILE A 261 2.96 2.77 -3.41
N VAL A 262 3.09 4.04 -3.01
CA VAL A 262 2.63 4.54 -1.71
C VAL A 262 1.12 4.75 -1.68
N ALA A 263 0.54 5.30 -2.74
CA ALA A 263 -0.88 5.67 -2.78
C ALA A 263 -1.81 4.46 -2.71
N ILE A 264 -1.54 3.42 -3.52
CA ILE A 264 -2.45 2.28 -3.66
C ILE A 264 -2.62 1.52 -2.33
N PRO A 265 -1.56 1.08 -1.62
CA PRO A 265 -1.72 0.42 -0.33
C PRO A 265 -2.35 1.32 0.73
N SER A 266 -2.02 2.63 0.73
CA SER A 266 -2.58 3.60 1.67
C SER A 266 -4.09 3.77 1.51
N LEU A 267 -4.60 3.83 0.26
CA LEU A 267 -6.03 3.88 -0.04
C LEU A 267 -6.75 2.61 0.39
N LEU A 268 -6.18 1.45 0.08
CA LEU A 268 -6.75 0.16 0.50
C LEU A 268 -6.84 0.05 2.02
N LEU A 269 -5.78 0.48 2.71
CA LEU A 269 -5.72 0.47 4.17
C LEU A 269 -6.72 1.45 4.79
N HIS A 270 -6.85 2.66 4.24
CA HIS A 270 -7.87 3.62 4.62
C HIS A 270 -9.28 3.04 4.45
N ALA A 271 -9.58 2.45 3.29
CA ALA A 271 -10.89 1.85 3.02
C ALA A 271 -11.22 0.71 3.99
N PHE A 272 -10.24 -0.15 4.29
CA PHE A 272 -10.40 -1.25 5.23
C PHE A 272 -10.66 -0.75 6.67
N LEU A 273 -9.85 0.20 7.16
CA LEU A 273 -9.99 0.77 8.50
C LEU A 273 -11.30 1.55 8.65
N SER A 274 -11.67 2.32 7.63
CA SER A 274 -12.93 3.08 7.59
C SER A 274 -14.15 2.16 7.64
N ARG A 275 -14.15 1.08 6.85
CA ARG A 275 -15.22 0.08 6.87
C ARG A 275 -15.34 -0.59 8.24
N LYS A 276 -14.21 -0.94 8.87
CA LYS A 276 -14.20 -1.56 10.19
C LYS A 276 -14.70 -0.61 11.28
N ALA A 277 -14.28 0.66 11.25
CA ALA A 277 -14.73 1.69 12.18
C ALA A 277 -16.26 1.92 12.03
N LYS A 278 -16.76 2.02 10.80
CA LYS A 278 -18.19 2.17 10.50
C LYS A 278 -18.99 0.96 11.01
N GLY A 279 -18.50 -0.25 10.79
CA GLY A 279 -19.18 -1.47 11.27
C GLY A 279 -19.35 -1.54 12.80
N VAL A 280 -18.41 -0.95 13.57
CA VAL A 280 -18.57 -0.82 15.03
C VAL A 280 -19.69 0.16 15.37
N VAL A 281 -19.74 1.32 14.72
CA VAL A 281 -20.80 2.32 14.93
C VAL A 281 -22.17 1.79 14.56
N ASP A 282 -22.29 1.17 13.37
CA ASP A 282 -23.55 0.56 12.90
C ASP A 282 -24.05 -0.54 13.88
N GLY A 283 -23.10 -1.30 14.47
CA GLY A 283 -23.41 -2.27 15.52
C GLY A 283 -23.93 -1.64 16.81
N MET A 284 -23.38 -0.49 17.21
CA MET A 284 -23.87 0.29 18.36
C MET A 284 -25.27 0.85 18.10
N GLU A 285 -25.50 1.47 16.93
CA GLU A 285 -26.79 2.04 16.54
C GLU A 285 -27.88 0.97 16.53
N LYS A 286 -27.62 -0.20 15.93
CA LYS A 286 -28.56 -1.34 15.96
C LYS A 286 -28.88 -1.81 17.38
N ALA A 287 -27.87 -1.89 18.24
CA ALA A 287 -28.07 -2.29 19.64
C ALA A 287 -28.88 -1.24 20.41
N ALA A 288 -28.63 0.06 20.16
CA ALA A 288 -29.37 1.16 20.78
C ALA A 288 -30.86 1.12 20.40
N VAL A 289 -31.16 1.04 19.12
CA VAL A 289 -32.56 0.96 18.62
C VAL A 289 -33.27 -0.26 19.18
N SER A 290 -32.60 -1.43 19.20
CA SER A 290 -33.20 -2.64 19.77
C SER A 290 -33.50 -2.50 21.27
N PHE A 291 -32.61 -1.88 22.04
CA PHE A 291 -32.76 -1.63 23.45
C PHE A 291 -33.92 -0.66 23.75
N ILE A 292 -34.00 0.46 23.05
CA ILE A 292 -35.06 1.46 23.19
C ILE A 292 -36.43 0.88 22.84
N ASN A 293 -36.50 0.10 21.75
CA ASN A 293 -37.75 -0.55 21.34
C ASN A 293 -38.22 -1.56 22.40
N GLN A 294 -37.31 -2.29 23.06
CA GLN A 294 -37.64 -3.22 24.11
C GLN A 294 -38.21 -2.53 25.35
N ILE A 295 -37.63 -1.37 25.73
CA ILE A 295 -38.13 -0.55 26.83
C ILE A 295 -39.54 0.00 26.50
N ALA A 296 -39.73 0.49 25.26
CA ALA A 296 -41.01 1.02 24.81
C ALA A 296 -42.13 -0.04 24.84
N LYS A 297 -41.84 -1.24 24.34
CA LYS A 297 -42.78 -2.37 24.35
C LYS A 297 -43.21 -2.76 25.78
N ARG A 298 -42.26 -2.74 26.71
CA ARG A 298 -42.57 -3.05 28.11
C ARG A 298 -43.42 -1.95 28.76
N LYS A 299 -43.10 -0.67 28.60
CA LYS A 299 -43.89 0.44 29.18
C LYS A 299 -45.35 0.42 28.63
N SER A 300 -45.54 0.08 27.37
CA SER A 300 -46.90 -0.06 26.80
C SER A 300 -47.67 -1.27 27.38
N SER A 301 -47.00 -2.37 27.72
CA SER A 301 -47.64 -3.51 28.40
C SER A 301 -47.99 -3.22 29.86
N GLU A 302 -47.19 -2.46 30.55
CA GLU A 302 -47.47 -2.00 31.96
C GLU A 302 -48.65 -1.00 32.03
N SER A 303 -48.75 -0.09 31.02
CA SER A 303 -49.86 0.88 30.98
C SER A 303 -51.18 0.22 30.52
N GLY A 304 -51.10 -0.83 29.70
CA GLY A 304 -52.28 -1.58 29.28
C GLY A 304 -52.92 -2.44 30.39
N CYS A 305 -52.13 -2.90 31.36
CA CYS A 305 -52.63 -3.66 32.51
C CYS A 305 -53.20 -2.79 33.66
N SER A 306 -52.85 -1.49 33.74
CA SER A 306 -53.34 -0.59 34.80
C SER A 306 -54.74 -0.02 34.52
N GLY A 307 -55.33 -0.22 33.36
CA GLY A 307 -56.63 0.33 32.93
C GLY A 307 -57.83 -0.65 32.90
N SER A 308 -57.63 -1.91 33.32
CA SER A 308 -58.70 -2.91 33.28
C SER A 308 -59.12 -3.37 34.67
N ASN A 309 -60.04 -2.63 35.30
CA ASN A 309 -60.94 -3.22 36.24
C ASN A 309 -61.81 -4.27 35.50
N GLY A 310 -61.54 -5.55 35.76
CA GLY A 310 -62.41 -6.70 35.60
C GLY A 310 -63.27 -6.78 34.36
N THR A 311 -62.73 -7.23 33.22
CA THR A 311 -63.51 -7.95 32.22
C THR A 311 -62.54 -8.83 31.41
N GLN A 312 -62.98 -10.10 31.22
CA GLN A 312 -62.27 -11.22 30.61
C GLN A 312 -61.54 -10.86 29.30
N CYS A 313 -60.25 -11.22 29.19
CA CYS A 313 -59.54 -11.30 27.93
C CYS A 313 -60.21 -12.37 27.03
N GLY A 314 -61.03 -11.90 26.10
CA GLY A 314 -61.49 -12.73 24.98
C GLY A 314 -60.35 -12.83 23.96
N GLU A 315 -60.13 -14.07 23.55
CA GLU A 315 -59.21 -14.49 22.50
C GLU A 315 -59.72 -13.95 21.16
N GLU A 316 -59.18 -12.79 20.67
CA GLU A 316 -59.46 -12.32 19.34
C GLU A 316 -58.51 -13.02 18.34
N THR A 317 -59.11 -14.02 17.67
CA THR A 317 -58.57 -14.62 16.44
C THR A 317 -58.47 -13.59 15.33
N HIS A 318 -57.27 -13.27 14.91
CA HIS A 318 -56.97 -12.41 13.76
C HIS A 318 -57.44 -13.09 12.46
N PRO A 319 -58.28 -12.43 11.61
CA PRO A 319 -58.55 -12.94 10.29
C PRO A 319 -57.34 -12.67 9.39
N SER A 320 -56.89 -13.71 8.71
CA SER A 320 -55.90 -13.71 7.65
C SER A 320 -56.33 -12.76 6.51
N GLY A 321 -55.79 -11.55 6.51
CA GLY A 321 -55.92 -10.64 5.38
C GLY A 321 -54.79 -10.86 4.38
N GLU A 322 -55.17 -11.39 3.25
CA GLU A 322 -54.38 -11.61 2.05
C GLU A 322 -54.05 -10.24 1.43
N TRP A 323 -52.76 -9.85 1.46
CA TRP A 323 -52.30 -8.64 0.77
C TRP A 323 -51.90 -8.99 -0.66
N THR A 324 -52.74 -8.69 -1.62
CA THR A 324 -52.41 -8.67 -3.05
C THR A 324 -51.63 -7.42 -3.36
N LEU A 325 -50.39 -7.56 -3.81
CA LEU A 325 -49.57 -6.49 -4.38
C LEU A 325 -50.09 -6.19 -5.79
N GLU A 326 -50.85 -5.10 -5.95
CA GLU A 326 -51.08 -4.49 -7.27
C GLU A 326 -49.81 -3.79 -7.75
N HIS A 327 -49.30 -4.31 -8.85
CA HIS A 327 -48.16 -3.75 -9.60
C HIS A 327 -48.67 -2.56 -10.44
N ASN A 328 -48.49 -1.36 -9.97
CA ASN A 328 -48.59 -0.17 -10.82
C ASN A 328 -47.24 0.10 -11.50
N ALA A 329 -47.12 -0.37 -12.74
CA ALA A 329 -46.13 0.07 -13.68
C ALA A 329 -46.54 1.45 -14.20
N GLU A 330 -45.85 2.52 -13.77
CA GLU A 330 -46.00 3.84 -14.33
C GLU A 330 -44.79 4.17 -15.20
N GLU A 331 -45.09 4.36 -16.48
CA GLU A 331 -44.18 4.66 -17.58
C GLU A 331 -43.42 5.98 -17.34
N ALA A 332 -42.09 5.96 -17.55
CA ALA A 332 -41.29 7.16 -17.66
C ALA A 332 -41.19 7.62 -19.10
N PRO A 333 -41.43 8.93 -19.42
CA PRO A 333 -41.37 9.43 -20.79
C PRO A 333 -39.90 9.69 -21.22
N ALA A 334 -39.61 9.22 -22.43
CA ALA A 334 -38.40 9.50 -23.18
C ALA A 334 -38.25 11.03 -23.43
N LYS A 335 -37.08 11.59 -23.13
CA LYS A 335 -36.68 12.90 -23.67
C LYS A 335 -35.46 12.74 -24.59
N LYS A 336 -35.60 13.38 -25.74
CA LYS A 336 -34.67 13.56 -26.86
C LYS A 336 -33.27 14.03 -26.45
#